data_55785ef3db0eac01f4234b64a107935d
#
_entry.id   55785ef3db0eac01f4234b64a107935d
#
_cell.length_a   1.000
_cell.length_b   1.000
_cell.length_c   1.000
_cell.angle_alpha   90.00
_cell.angle_beta   90.00
_cell.angle_gamma   90.00
#
_symmetry.space_group_name_H-M   'P 1'
#
loop_
_entity.id
_entity.type
_entity.pdbx_description
1 polymer ?
#
loop_
_entity_poly.entity_id
_entity_poly.type
_entity_poly.pdbx_seq_one_letter_code
_entity_poly.pdbx_strand_id
1 'polypeptide(L)'
;MLAWDYGLGDLYELMHQTLLKQTVVHANETSYRVLESEKVATYFLVFGRAEDELIILYEHADSRATEVPKNFLKGYTHYLQTDSYQKYAKLDQVTRVACLSHIRRKFFEPMSKQGNPQSVAKKGVKYCDRMFKMERHGGY
;
A
#
# COMPACT_ATOMS: atom_id res chain seq x y z
N MET A 1 7.86 -18.15 -24.75
CA MET A 1 6.39 -18.19 -24.68
C MET A 1 6.04 -18.49 -23.24
N LEU A 2 5.65 -17.47 -22.49
CA LEU A 2 5.44 -17.58 -21.04
C LEU A 2 4.01 -18.05 -20.79
N ALA A 3 3.77 -18.74 -19.68
CA ALA A 3 2.48 -19.32 -19.27
C ALA A 3 1.29 -18.31 -19.16
N TRP A 4 1.53 -17.06 -19.45
CA TRP A 4 0.55 -15.98 -19.52
C TRP A 4 -0.45 -16.11 -20.69
N ASP A 5 -0.09 -16.89 -21.73
CA ASP A 5 -0.94 -17.08 -22.93
C ASP A 5 -2.12 -18.04 -22.72
N TYR A 6 -2.22 -18.69 -21.55
CA TYR A 6 -3.25 -19.71 -21.28
C TYR A 6 -4.37 -19.22 -20.32
N GLY A 7 -4.88 -18.01 -20.50
CA GLY A 7 -6.03 -17.52 -19.71
C GLY A 7 -5.66 -16.84 -18.37
N LEU A 8 -4.39 -16.89 -17.93
CA LEU A 8 -3.95 -16.19 -16.73
C LEU A 8 -3.93 -14.67 -16.93
N GLY A 9 -3.68 -14.21 -18.15
CA GLY A 9 -3.76 -12.80 -18.52
C GLY A 9 -5.17 -12.23 -18.34
N ASP A 10 -6.18 -12.96 -18.81
CA ASP A 10 -7.58 -12.56 -18.68
C ASP A 10 -8.03 -12.52 -17.21
N LEU A 11 -7.57 -13.51 -16.41
CA LEU A 11 -7.84 -13.52 -14.97
C LEU A 11 -7.19 -12.33 -14.27
N TYR A 12 -5.91 -12.05 -14.58
CA TYR A 12 -5.20 -10.88 -14.03
C TYR A 12 -5.94 -9.58 -14.37
N GLU A 13 -6.33 -9.40 -15.62
CA GLU A 13 -7.05 -8.21 -16.08
C GLU A 13 -8.40 -8.07 -15.38
N LEU A 14 -9.15 -9.15 -15.22
CA LEU A 14 -10.41 -9.16 -14.48
C LEU A 14 -10.19 -8.75 -13.00
N MET A 15 -9.17 -9.30 -12.35
CA MET A 15 -8.80 -8.94 -10.97
C MET A 15 -8.39 -7.47 -10.89
N HIS A 16 -7.60 -6.97 -11.84
CA HIS A 16 -7.18 -5.58 -11.90
C HIS A 16 -8.38 -4.63 -12.07
N GLN A 17 -9.26 -4.91 -13.01
CA GLN A 17 -10.46 -4.12 -13.21
C GLN A 17 -11.39 -4.14 -11.98
N THR A 18 -11.49 -5.28 -11.30
CA THR A 18 -12.27 -5.41 -10.06
C THR A 18 -11.65 -4.60 -8.93
N LEU A 19 -10.32 -4.62 -8.83
CA LEU A 19 -9.58 -3.81 -7.86
C LEU A 19 -9.81 -2.31 -8.09
N LEU A 20 -9.77 -1.83 -9.33
CA LEU A 20 -9.96 -0.41 -9.66
C LEU A 20 -11.41 0.09 -9.41
N LYS A 21 -12.37 -0.79 -9.18
CA LYS A 21 -13.74 -0.42 -8.78
C LYS A 21 -13.89 -0.23 -7.27
N GLN A 22 -12.88 -0.59 -6.48
CA GLN A 22 -12.93 -0.48 -5.03
C GLN A 22 -12.87 0.97 -4.57
N THR A 23 -13.56 1.29 -3.47
CA THR A 23 -13.53 2.63 -2.86
C THR A 23 -12.16 2.94 -2.29
N VAL A 24 -11.46 1.94 -1.76
CA VAL A 24 -10.12 2.09 -1.18
C VAL A 24 -9.20 1.03 -1.78
N VAL A 25 -8.10 1.48 -2.38
CA VAL A 25 -6.99 0.63 -2.81
C VAL A 25 -5.80 0.86 -1.90
N HIS A 26 -5.19 -0.22 -1.45
CA HIS A 26 -3.95 -0.17 -0.68
C HIS A 26 -2.77 -0.38 -1.60
N ALA A 27 -1.75 0.47 -1.50
CA ALA A 27 -0.50 0.30 -2.22
C ALA A 27 0.67 0.27 -1.24
N ASN A 28 1.51 -0.72 -1.40
CA ASN A 28 2.71 -0.89 -0.60
C ASN A 28 3.88 -1.27 -1.52
N GLU A 29 5.08 -0.80 -1.21
CA GLU A 29 6.28 -1.13 -1.95
C GLU A 29 7.17 -2.04 -1.12
N THR A 30 7.57 -3.15 -1.72
CA THR A 30 8.57 -4.04 -1.13
C THR A 30 9.79 -4.09 -2.04
N SER A 31 10.95 -3.75 -1.53
CA SER A 31 12.22 -3.90 -2.24
C SER A 31 12.78 -5.30 -2.03
N TYR A 32 13.28 -5.91 -3.10
CA TYR A 32 14.01 -7.16 -3.03
C TYR A 32 15.23 -7.13 -3.95
N ARG A 33 16.17 -8.02 -3.70
CA ARG A 33 17.38 -8.16 -4.49
C ARG A 33 17.23 -9.33 -5.45
N VAL A 34 17.39 -9.05 -6.74
CA VAL A 34 17.48 -10.10 -7.76
C VAL A 34 18.92 -10.57 -7.84
N LEU A 35 19.17 -11.87 -7.68
CA LEU A 35 20.53 -12.43 -7.62
C LEU A 35 21.31 -12.27 -8.93
N GLU A 36 20.62 -12.20 -10.06
CA GLU A 36 21.20 -12.06 -11.41
C GLU A 36 21.22 -10.60 -11.91
N SER A 37 20.82 -9.65 -11.10
CA SER A 37 20.79 -8.23 -11.45
C SER A 37 21.65 -7.42 -10.49
N GLU A 38 22.46 -6.51 -11.01
CA GLU A 38 23.18 -5.52 -10.20
C GLU A 38 22.23 -4.46 -9.59
N LYS A 39 20.97 -4.47 -9.98
CA LYS A 39 19.96 -3.51 -9.51
C LYS A 39 19.08 -4.12 -8.43
N VAL A 40 18.76 -3.32 -7.43
CA VAL A 40 17.71 -3.63 -6.47
C VAL A 40 16.38 -3.42 -7.17
N ALA A 41 15.67 -4.51 -7.46
CA ALA A 41 14.33 -4.42 -8.00
C ALA A 41 13.34 -3.96 -6.91
N THR A 42 12.38 -3.15 -7.27
CA THR A 42 11.33 -2.69 -6.37
C THR A 42 10.02 -3.30 -6.82
N TYR A 43 9.39 -4.06 -5.96
CA TYR A 43 8.03 -4.53 -6.20
C TYR A 43 7.02 -3.47 -5.82
N PHE A 44 6.08 -3.29 -6.68
CA PHE A 44 4.87 -2.54 -6.39
C PHE A 44 3.76 -3.54 -6.03
N LEU A 45 3.35 -3.52 -4.81
CA LEU A 45 2.32 -4.41 -4.31
C LEU A 45 1.04 -3.62 -4.14
N VAL A 46 -0.01 -4.03 -4.82
CA VAL A 46 -1.32 -3.40 -4.68
C VAL A 46 -2.33 -4.42 -4.17
N PHE A 47 -3.02 -4.09 -3.10
CA PHE A 47 -4.16 -4.86 -2.65
C PHE A 47 -5.39 -3.98 -2.53
N GLY A 48 -6.48 -4.48 -3.01
CA GLY A 48 -7.79 -3.91 -2.78
C GLY A 48 -8.56 -4.83 -1.87
N ARG A 49 -9.35 -4.26 -0.99
CA ARG A 49 -10.36 -5.00 -0.24
C ARG A 49 -11.71 -4.63 -0.83
N ALA A 50 -12.32 -5.55 -1.58
CA ALA A 50 -13.76 -5.53 -1.74
C ALA A 50 -14.39 -5.82 -0.38
N GLU A 51 -15.60 -5.38 -0.13
CA GLU A 51 -16.30 -5.64 1.13
C GLU A 51 -16.30 -7.14 1.47
N ASP A 52 -16.25 -8.02 0.45
CA ASP A 52 -16.30 -9.46 0.59
C ASP A 52 -15.06 -10.22 0.07
N GLU A 53 -14.14 -9.60 -0.67
CA GLU A 53 -13.03 -10.30 -1.32
C GLU A 53 -11.70 -9.54 -1.22
N LEU A 54 -10.62 -10.27 -0.92
CA LEU A 54 -9.26 -9.76 -0.91
C LEU A 54 -8.59 -10.03 -2.26
N ILE A 55 -8.31 -8.97 -3.02
CA ILE A 55 -7.52 -9.04 -4.25
C ILE A 55 -6.11 -8.54 -3.94
N ILE A 56 -5.10 -9.35 -4.32
CA ILE A 56 -3.69 -8.97 -4.20
C ILE A 56 -3.06 -9.11 -5.56
N LEU A 57 -2.55 -8.00 -6.10
CA LEU A 57 -1.82 -7.96 -7.36
C LEU A 57 -0.41 -7.46 -7.12
N TYR A 58 0.55 -8.05 -7.85
CA TYR A 58 1.97 -7.73 -7.77
C TYR A 58 2.44 -7.16 -9.09
N GLU A 59 3.01 -5.96 -9.04
CA GLU A 59 3.68 -5.35 -10.19
C GLU A 59 5.18 -5.26 -9.94
N HIS A 60 5.95 -5.64 -10.95
CA HIS A 60 7.39 -5.52 -10.94
C HIS A 60 7.84 -4.18 -11.52
N ALA A 61 8.75 -3.51 -10.83
CA ALA A 61 9.37 -2.29 -11.32
C ALA A 61 10.89 -2.37 -11.15
N ASP A 62 11.63 -2.14 -12.23
CA ASP A 62 13.10 -2.09 -12.23
C ASP A 62 13.66 -0.84 -11.54
N SER A 63 12.81 0.11 -11.25
CA SER A 63 13.17 1.36 -10.59
C SER A 63 12.04 1.88 -9.72
N ARG A 64 12.36 2.79 -8.80
CA ARG A 64 11.36 3.52 -8.00
C ARG A 64 10.57 4.57 -8.80
N ALA A 65 10.47 4.40 -10.11
CA ALA A 65 9.78 5.32 -10.98
C ALA A 65 8.27 5.37 -10.66
N THR A 66 7.72 6.57 -10.69
CA THR A 66 6.29 6.81 -10.46
C THR A 66 5.41 6.27 -11.59
N GLU A 67 6.04 5.89 -12.72
CA GLU A 67 5.34 5.42 -13.92
C GLU A 67 4.56 4.12 -13.69
N VAL A 68 5.12 3.16 -12.94
CA VAL A 68 4.43 1.88 -12.68
C VAL A 68 3.13 2.08 -11.92
N PRO A 69 3.09 2.74 -10.74
CA PRO A 69 1.83 3.00 -10.07
C PRO A 69 0.90 3.91 -10.87
N LYS A 70 1.42 4.84 -11.67
CA LYS A 70 0.60 5.70 -12.53
C LYS A 70 -0.13 4.91 -13.62
N ASN A 71 0.56 3.97 -14.25
CA ASN A 71 -0.03 3.12 -15.27
C ASN A 71 -1.01 2.12 -14.67
N PHE A 72 -0.64 1.48 -13.54
CA PHE A 72 -1.48 0.53 -12.84
C PHE A 72 -2.80 1.17 -12.35
N LEU A 73 -2.73 2.38 -11.79
CA LEU A 73 -3.89 3.10 -11.26
C LEU A 73 -4.54 4.04 -12.30
N LYS A 74 -4.29 3.80 -13.59
CA LYS A 74 -4.90 4.63 -14.65
C LYS A 74 -6.42 4.53 -14.61
N GLY A 75 -7.08 5.69 -14.49
CA GLY A 75 -8.54 5.78 -14.38
C GLY A 75 -9.10 5.60 -12.98
N TYR A 76 -8.28 5.25 -11.98
CA TYR A 76 -8.70 5.20 -10.58
C TYR A 76 -8.75 6.59 -9.97
N THR A 77 -9.87 6.96 -9.33
CA THR A 77 -10.12 8.32 -8.79
C THR A 77 -10.52 8.34 -7.31
N HIS A 78 -10.54 7.17 -6.65
CA HIS A 78 -10.98 7.04 -5.26
C HIS A 78 -9.83 7.15 -4.26
N TYR A 79 -9.91 6.45 -3.15
CA TYR A 79 -8.92 6.55 -2.07
C TYR A 79 -7.76 5.58 -2.27
N LEU A 80 -6.55 6.10 -2.22
CA LEU A 80 -5.31 5.32 -2.27
C LEU A 80 -4.60 5.38 -0.92
N GLN A 81 -4.60 4.28 -0.18
CA GLN A 81 -3.88 4.16 1.07
C GLN A 81 -2.45 3.68 0.83
N THR A 82 -1.46 4.44 1.31
CA THR A 82 -0.03 4.13 1.11
C THR A 82 0.77 4.28 2.40
N ASP A 83 1.96 3.67 2.42
CA ASP A 83 2.94 3.85 3.50
C ASP A 83 3.73 5.15 3.37
N SER A 84 3.98 5.59 2.14
CA SER A 84 4.78 6.76 1.83
C SER A 84 3.99 7.80 1.03
N TYR A 85 3.59 8.85 1.72
CA TYR A 85 2.81 9.92 1.11
C TYR A 85 3.53 10.65 -0.03
N GLN A 86 4.87 10.75 0.02
CA GLN A 86 5.66 11.52 -0.96
C GLN A 86 5.80 10.83 -2.31
N LYS A 87 5.88 9.51 -2.36
CA LYS A 87 6.10 8.76 -3.60
C LYS A 87 4.92 8.85 -4.57
N TYR A 88 3.71 8.92 -4.03
CA TYR A 88 2.47 9.03 -4.80
C TYR A 88 2.00 10.49 -5.00
N ALA A 89 2.87 11.47 -4.72
CA ALA A 89 2.53 12.89 -4.80
C ALA A 89 2.16 13.35 -6.22
N LYS A 90 2.60 12.62 -7.24
CA LYS A 90 2.31 12.92 -8.66
C LYS A 90 1.03 12.26 -9.18
N LEU A 91 0.29 11.57 -8.33
CA LEU A 91 -1.01 10.97 -8.69
C LEU A 91 -2.13 11.92 -8.26
N ASP A 92 -2.37 12.96 -9.06
CA ASP A 92 -3.32 14.02 -8.71
C ASP A 92 -4.78 13.57 -8.78
N GLN A 93 -5.06 12.46 -9.50
CA GLN A 93 -6.42 11.95 -9.70
C GLN A 93 -6.96 11.15 -8.50
N VAL A 94 -6.13 10.77 -7.52
CA VAL A 94 -6.53 9.96 -6.37
C VAL A 94 -6.53 10.76 -5.07
N THR A 95 -7.46 10.44 -4.16
CA THR A 95 -7.41 10.94 -2.79
C THR A 95 -6.48 10.08 -1.95
N ARG A 96 -5.34 10.63 -1.56
CA ARG A 96 -4.30 9.89 -0.81
C ARG A 96 -4.61 9.81 0.67
N VAL A 97 -4.50 8.61 1.22
CA VAL A 97 -4.72 8.33 2.65
C VAL A 97 -3.48 7.65 3.21
N ALA A 98 -3.03 8.09 4.37
CA ALA A 98 -1.88 7.49 5.04
C ALA A 98 -2.27 6.22 5.79
N CYS A 99 -1.46 5.17 5.68
CA CYS A 99 -1.67 3.94 6.44
C CYS A 99 -1.41 4.16 7.94
N LEU A 100 -2.43 3.93 8.76
CA LEU A 100 -2.36 4.14 10.21
C LEU A 100 -1.30 3.25 10.88
N SER A 101 -1.10 2.02 10.41
CA SER A 101 -0.06 1.11 10.90
C SER A 101 1.34 1.67 10.71
N HIS A 102 1.61 2.30 9.56
CA HIS A 102 2.90 2.94 9.28
C HIS A 102 3.09 4.22 10.10
N ILE A 103 2.04 5.00 10.31
CA ILE A 103 2.06 6.16 11.21
C ILE A 103 2.40 5.71 12.64
N ARG A 104 1.73 4.65 13.13
CA ARG A 104 1.97 4.09 14.45
C ARG A 104 3.43 3.63 14.60
N ARG A 105 3.98 2.94 13.58
CA ARG A 105 5.38 2.50 13.57
C ARG A 105 6.34 3.68 13.75
N LYS A 106 6.13 4.80 13.04
CA LYS A 106 6.96 6.00 13.15
C LYS A 106 6.96 6.62 14.56
N PHE A 107 5.88 6.47 15.30
CA PHE A 107 5.86 6.84 16.72
C PHE A 107 6.48 5.78 17.62
N PHE A 108 6.33 4.52 17.28
CA PHE A 108 6.84 3.40 18.09
C PHE A 108 8.37 3.30 18.10
N GLU A 109 9.02 3.48 16.94
CA GLU A 109 10.46 3.36 16.79
C GLU A 109 11.27 4.31 17.71
N PRO A 110 10.95 5.63 17.80
CA PRO A 110 11.61 6.52 18.75
C PRO A 110 11.29 6.19 20.21
N MET A 111 10.08 5.69 20.49
CA MET A 111 9.64 5.36 21.84
C MET A 111 10.49 4.24 22.45
N SER A 112 10.82 3.22 21.67
CA SER A 112 11.64 2.09 22.13
C SER A 112 13.06 2.48 22.51
N LYS A 113 13.58 3.61 22.00
CA LYS A 113 14.94 4.10 22.22
C LYS A 113 15.08 5.07 23.40
N GLN A 114 14.04 5.76 23.79
CA GLN A 114 14.14 6.92 24.71
C GLN A 114 13.57 6.72 26.12
N GLY A 115 12.90 5.65 26.41
CA GLY A 115 12.44 5.32 27.76
C GLY A 115 11.54 6.35 28.51
N ASN A 116 11.29 7.54 27.95
CA ASN A 116 10.51 8.61 28.60
C ASN A 116 9.00 8.34 28.53
N PRO A 117 8.30 8.17 29.67
CA PRO A 117 6.86 7.87 29.71
C PRO A 117 5.97 8.98 29.13
N GLN A 118 6.43 10.22 29.10
CA GLN A 118 5.66 11.39 28.66
C GLN A 118 6.03 11.89 27.25
N SER A 119 6.82 11.11 26.50
CA SER A 119 7.25 11.50 25.16
C SER A 119 6.06 11.67 24.21
N VAL A 120 6.18 12.60 23.26
CA VAL A 120 5.21 12.78 22.16
C VAL A 120 4.99 11.48 21.40
N ALA A 121 6.06 10.67 21.24
CA ALA A 121 6.02 9.36 20.61
C ALA A 121 5.04 8.41 21.32
N LYS A 122 5.07 8.33 22.66
CA LYS A 122 4.13 7.52 23.45
C LYS A 122 2.69 7.97 23.32
N LYS A 123 2.46 9.30 23.29
CA LYS A 123 1.12 9.86 23.04
C LYS A 123 0.63 9.47 21.64
N GLY A 124 1.48 9.59 20.61
CA GLY A 124 1.15 9.21 19.23
C GLY A 124 0.74 7.75 19.11
N VAL A 125 1.52 6.81 19.69
CA VAL A 125 1.16 5.38 19.72
C VAL A 125 -0.22 5.17 20.39
N LYS A 126 -0.46 5.81 21.54
CA LYS A 126 -1.74 5.71 22.26
C LYS A 126 -2.93 6.19 21.42
N TYR A 127 -2.78 7.27 20.64
CA TYR A 127 -3.82 7.74 19.74
C TYR A 127 -4.09 6.73 18.61
N CYS A 128 -3.05 6.21 17.96
CA CYS A 128 -3.20 5.17 16.94
C CYS A 128 -3.90 3.91 17.49
N ASP A 129 -3.52 3.46 18.68
CA ASP A 129 -4.12 2.30 19.33
C ASP A 129 -5.62 2.51 19.63
N ARG A 130 -6.01 3.75 19.97
CA ARG A 130 -7.44 4.10 20.16
C ARG A 130 -8.21 4.04 18.83
N MET A 131 -7.62 4.55 17.74
CA MET A 131 -8.23 4.47 16.40
C MET A 131 -8.44 3.01 15.97
N PHE A 132 -7.44 2.13 16.15
CA PHE A 132 -7.59 0.70 15.87
C PHE A 132 -8.65 0.01 16.74
N LYS A 133 -8.82 0.46 17.98
CA LYS A 133 -9.90 -0.06 18.83
C LYS A 133 -11.28 0.33 18.31
N MET A 134 -11.45 1.58 17.87
CA MET A 134 -12.71 2.06 17.29
C MET A 134 -13.06 1.29 16.02
N GLU A 135 -12.08 1.05 15.12
CA GLU A 135 -12.27 0.26 13.91
C GLU A 135 -12.76 -1.17 14.22
N ARG A 136 -12.17 -1.82 15.23
CA ARG A 136 -12.58 -3.18 15.63
C ARG A 136 -13.97 -3.27 16.27
N HIS A 137 -14.41 -2.21 16.91
CA HIS A 137 -15.71 -2.16 17.58
C HIS A 137 -16.83 -1.55 16.73
N GLY A 138 -16.46 -0.83 15.67
CA GLY A 138 -17.38 -0.26 14.69
C GLY A 138 -17.65 -1.20 13.52
N GLY A 139 -17.42 -2.51 13.68
CA GLY A 139 -17.53 -3.51 12.63
C GLY A 139 -18.81 -3.37 11.80
N TYR A 140 -18.60 -3.03 10.53
CA TYR A 140 -19.56 -3.16 9.45
C TYR A 140 -19.44 -4.55 8.87
#